data_96e4580b98a6c4cd6888a056db3b7fa4
#
_entry.id   96e4580b98a6c4cd6888a056db3b7fa4
#
_cell.length_a   1.000
_cell.length_b   1.000
_cell.length_c   1.000
_cell.angle_alpha   90.00
_cell.angle_beta   90.00
_cell.angle_gamma   90.00
#
_symmetry.space_group_name_H-M   'P 1'
#
loop_
_entity.id
_entity.type
_entity.pdbx_description
1 polymer ?
#
loop_
_entity_poly.entity_id
_entity_poly.type
_entity_poly.pdbx_seq_one_letter_code
_entity_poly.pdbx_strand_id
1 'polypeptide(L)'
;KTLHYEPVKFDRNEDRIEISDVQAAKQLKYVVTAIEVFEQYVRSCNMNLKHFHLTIDSNLADNSGQKYGLGSSAAVLVSVVKALNDFYGLELSNLYIYKLAVIANMKLQSLSSCGDIAVSVYSGWLAYSTFDHDWVKQQMEETSVNDVLEKNWPGLHIEPLQAPENMEVLIG
;
A
#
# COMPACT_ATOMS: atom_id res chain seq x y z
N LYS A 1 6.26 9.03 22.15
CA LYS A 1 7.14 10.07 21.55
C LYS A 1 6.80 10.14 20.08
N THR A 2 6.08 11.17 19.67
CA THR A 2 5.85 11.45 18.24
C THR A 2 7.21 11.81 17.65
N LEU A 3 7.70 11.01 16.71
CA LEU A 3 8.92 11.32 15.97
C LEU A 3 8.55 12.40 14.96
N HIS A 4 8.86 13.65 15.26
CA HIS A 4 8.77 14.72 14.27
C HIS A 4 10.01 14.67 13.38
N TYR A 5 9.80 14.36 12.13
CA TYR A 5 10.83 14.53 11.10
C TYR A 5 10.66 15.90 10.45
N GLU A 6 11.79 16.51 10.09
CA GLU A 6 11.75 17.70 9.23
C GLU A 6 11.03 17.36 7.92
N PRO A 7 10.28 18.31 7.33
CA PRO A 7 9.59 18.07 6.07
C PRO A 7 10.56 17.63 4.98
N VAL A 8 10.29 16.48 4.37
CA VAL A 8 11.07 15.97 3.26
C VAL A 8 10.41 16.40 1.96
N LYS A 9 11.17 17.13 1.12
CA LYS A 9 10.73 17.50 -0.22
C LYS A 9 11.05 16.37 -1.19
N PHE A 10 10.17 16.16 -2.14
CA PHE A 10 10.39 15.24 -3.24
C PHE A 10 10.11 15.90 -4.59
N ASP A 11 10.84 15.50 -5.59
CA ASP A 11 10.64 15.90 -6.97
C ASP A 11 10.09 14.73 -7.76
N ARG A 12 9.27 15.02 -8.77
CA ARG A 12 8.73 14.02 -9.69
C ARG A 12 9.54 14.01 -10.97
N ASN A 13 10.14 12.86 -11.25
CA ASN A 13 10.87 12.62 -12.48
C ASN A 13 10.22 11.45 -13.22
N GLU A 14 9.45 11.75 -14.26
CA GLU A 14 8.59 10.78 -14.96
C GLU A 14 7.70 9.99 -14.00
N ASP A 15 7.91 8.67 -13.86
CA ASP A 15 7.16 7.77 -12.99
C ASP A 15 7.84 7.51 -11.64
N ARG A 16 8.87 8.28 -11.30
CA ARG A 16 9.62 8.13 -10.07
C ARG A 16 9.57 9.38 -9.20
N ILE A 17 9.72 9.15 -7.92
CA ILE A 17 9.87 10.18 -6.91
C ILE A 17 11.32 10.20 -6.46
N GLU A 18 11.94 11.36 -6.56
CA GLU A 18 13.32 11.59 -6.13
C GLU A 18 13.34 12.36 -4.81
N ILE A 19 14.05 11.82 -3.83
CA ILE A 19 14.31 12.46 -2.54
C ILE A 19 15.82 12.66 -2.44
N SER A 20 16.25 13.90 -2.28
CA SER A 20 17.69 14.25 -2.23
C SER A 20 18.39 13.66 -1.00
N ASP A 21 17.69 13.51 0.11
CA ASP A 21 18.23 12.88 1.31
C ASP A 21 18.15 11.36 1.20
N VAL A 22 19.30 10.71 1.07
CA VAL A 22 19.44 9.24 0.92
C VAL A 22 18.90 8.48 2.14
N GLN A 23 19.05 9.01 3.34
CA GLN A 23 18.55 8.40 4.57
C GLN A 23 17.02 8.46 4.60
N ALA A 24 16.44 9.62 4.30
CA ALA A 24 15.00 9.80 4.20
C ALA A 24 14.41 8.92 3.10
N ALA A 25 15.02 8.86 1.92
CA ALA A 25 14.58 7.99 0.82
C ALA A 25 14.51 6.51 1.25
N LYS A 26 15.52 6.03 1.99
CA LYS A 26 15.55 4.64 2.49
C LYS A 26 14.46 4.38 3.53
N GLN A 27 14.22 5.33 4.43
CA GLN A 27 13.19 5.19 5.48
C GLN A 27 11.78 5.26 4.91
N LEU A 28 11.57 6.13 3.92
CA LEU A 28 10.28 6.38 3.30
C LEU A 28 9.99 5.49 2.09
N LYS A 29 10.78 4.46 1.82
CA LYS A 29 10.66 3.63 0.61
C LYS A 29 9.24 3.09 0.36
N TYR A 30 8.52 2.65 1.41
CA TYR A 30 7.14 2.17 1.28
C TYR A 30 6.17 3.31 0.92
N VAL A 31 6.36 4.48 1.52
CA VAL A 31 5.57 5.69 1.24
C VAL A 31 5.78 6.13 -0.20
N VAL A 32 7.04 6.28 -0.61
CA VAL A 32 7.44 6.71 -1.95
C VAL A 32 6.88 5.76 -3.00
N THR A 33 7.09 4.45 -2.83
CA THR A 33 6.60 3.47 -3.81
C THR A 33 5.07 3.43 -3.89
N ALA A 34 4.37 3.62 -2.77
CA ALA A 34 2.90 3.72 -2.79
C ALA A 34 2.42 4.95 -3.56
N ILE A 35 3.09 6.11 -3.38
CA ILE A 35 2.79 7.33 -4.13
C ILE A 35 3.07 7.12 -5.63
N GLU A 36 4.22 6.57 -5.99
CA GLU A 36 4.58 6.30 -7.40
C GLU A 36 3.55 5.42 -8.10
N VAL A 37 3.14 4.32 -7.48
CA VAL A 37 2.14 3.41 -8.04
C VAL A 37 0.78 4.10 -8.17
N PHE A 38 0.37 4.86 -7.15
CA PHE A 38 -0.87 5.59 -7.20
C PHE A 38 -0.86 6.68 -8.29
N GLU A 39 0.24 7.41 -8.45
CA GLU A 39 0.38 8.42 -9.51
C GLU A 39 0.43 7.79 -10.90
N GLN A 40 1.02 6.61 -11.07
CA GLN A 40 0.93 5.83 -12.31
C GLN A 40 -0.51 5.45 -12.63
N TYR A 41 -1.30 5.05 -11.62
CA TYR A 41 -2.72 4.82 -11.78
C TYR A 41 -3.47 6.09 -12.21
N VAL A 42 -3.24 7.21 -11.54
CA VAL A 42 -3.86 8.52 -11.89
C VAL A 42 -3.56 8.89 -13.34
N ARG A 43 -2.31 8.74 -13.78
CA ARG A 43 -1.92 9.00 -15.18
C ARG A 43 -2.57 8.04 -16.16
N SER A 44 -2.67 6.75 -15.82
CA SER A 44 -3.32 5.76 -16.67
C SER A 44 -4.82 6.02 -16.86
N CYS A 45 -5.44 6.75 -15.93
CA CYS A 45 -6.80 7.27 -16.05
C CYS A 45 -6.90 8.63 -16.76
N ASN A 46 -5.82 9.11 -17.40
CA ASN A 46 -5.74 10.42 -18.06
C ASN A 46 -6.03 11.61 -17.12
N MET A 47 -5.72 11.49 -15.84
CA MET A 47 -5.90 12.53 -14.85
C MET A 47 -4.58 13.27 -14.57
N ASN A 48 -4.70 14.55 -14.25
CA ASN A 48 -3.54 15.37 -13.89
C ASN A 48 -3.09 15.09 -12.44
N LEU A 49 -1.78 15.03 -12.25
CA LEU A 49 -1.20 14.96 -10.91
C LEU A 49 -1.41 16.28 -10.15
N LYS A 50 -1.73 16.15 -8.86
CA LYS A 50 -1.91 17.28 -7.95
C LYS A 50 -0.70 17.37 -7.00
N HIS A 51 -0.38 18.58 -6.52
CA HIS A 51 0.56 18.78 -5.42
C HIS A 51 -0.14 18.56 -4.09
N PHE A 52 0.55 17.89 -3.16
CA PHE A 52 0.01 17.63 -1.83
C PHE A 52 1.11 17.68 -0.75
N HIS A 53 0.67 17.78 0.48
CA HIS A 53 1.48 17.51 1.66
C HIS A 53 0.93 16.25 2.33
N LEU A 54 1.81 15.29 2.62
CA LEU A 54 1.46 14.06 3.32
C LEU A 54 2.09 14.07 4.70
N THR A 55 1.25 13.97 5.74
CA THR A 55 1.70 13.80 7.12
C THR A 55 1.45 12.35 7.53
N ILE A 56 2.46 11.71 8.11
CA ILE A 56 2.37 10.32 8.57
C ILE A 56 2.59 10.30 10.07
N ASP A 57 1.59 9.82 10.81
CA ASP A 57 1.67 9.53 12.23
C ASP A 57 1.49 8.02 12.45
N SER A 58 2.34 7.42 13.28
CA SER A 58 2.33 5.97 13.48
C SER A 58 2.57 5.60 14.93
N ASN A 59 1.66 4.80 15.47
CA ASN A 59 1.76 4.19 16.81
C ASN A 59 2.13 2.69 16.74
N LEU A 60 2.71 2.22 15.63
CA LEU A 60 3.05 0.81 15.39
C LEU A 60 4.44 0.39 15.93
N ALA A 61 5.05 1.22 16.76
CA ALA A 61 6.29 0.92 17.48
C ALA A 61 6.09 1.19 18.97
N ASP A 62 6.80 0.45 19.80
CA ASP A 62 6.82 0.71 21.23
C ASP A 62 7.64 1.96 21.62
N ASN A 63 7.69 2.27 22.90
CA ASN A 63 8.43 3.43 23.43
C ASN A 63 9.96 3.32 23.21
N SER A 64 10.49 2.14 22.90
CA SER A 64 11.89 1.89 22.55
C SER A 64 12.19 2.03 21.07
N GLY A 65 11.15 2.18 20.24
CA GLY A 65 11.26 2.21 18.78
C GLY A 65 11.26 0.81 18.13
N GLN A 66 11.02 -0.25 18.92
CA GLN A 66 10.93 -1.62 18.42
C GLN A 66 9.56 -1.82 17.78
N LYS A 67 9.54 -2.36 16.54
CA LYS A 67 8.31 -2.65 15.81
C LYS A 67 7.63 -3.89 16.39
N TYR A 68 6.31 -3.82 16.55
CA TYR A 68 5.51 -4.96 17.03
C TYR A 68 5.44 -6.16 16.08
N GLY A 69 5.98 -6.07 14.86
CA GLY A 69 5.89 -7.16 13.87
C GLY A 69 4.51 -7.38 13.28
N LEU A 70 3.58 -6.46 13.48
CA LEU A 70 2.17 -6.56 13.09
C LEU A 70 1.88 -5.99 11.68
N GLY A 71 2.76 -6.22 10.70
CA GLY A 71 2.49 -5.78 9.32
C GLY A 71 2.59 -4.26 9.10
N SER A 72 3.47 -3.58 9.83
CA SER A 72 3.61 -2.11 9.73
C SER A 72 3.89 -1.61 8.30
N SER A 73 4.57 -2.39 7.47
CA SER A 73 4.83 -2.05 6.06
C SER A 73 3.56 -2.07 5.23
N ALA A 74 2.71 -3.10 5.42
CA ALA A 74 1.41 -3.21 4.77
C ALA A 74 0.49 -2.06 5.18
N ALA A 75 0.45 -1.75 6.48
CA ALA A 75 -0.35 -0.64 7.00
C ALA A 75 0.06 0.71 6.38
N VAL A 76 1.36 0.97 6.21
CA VAL A 76 1.86 2.19 5.56
C VAL A 76 1.43 2.24 4.10
N LEU A 77 1.63 1.16 3.32
CA LEU A 77 1.22 1.11 1.91
C LEU A 77 -0.28 1.41 1.76
N VAL A 78 -1.11 0.72 2.54
CA VAL A 78 -2.58 0.89 2.49
C VAL A 78 -3.00 2.29 2.93
N SER A 79 -2.41 2.85 3.99
CA SER A 79 -2.75 4.18 4.48
C SER A 79 -2.42 5.26 3.46
N VAL A 80 -1.28 5.17 2.79
CA VAL A 80 -0.90 6.13 1.72
C VAL A 80 -1.86 6.02 0.54
N VAL A 81 -2.18 4.80 0.08
CA VAL A 81 -3.12 4.59 -1.02
C VAL A 81 -4.51 5.13 -0.68
N LYS A 82 -5.02 4.87 0.54
CA LYS A 82 -6.32 5.41 1.00
C LYS A 82 -6.31 6.94 1.07
N ALA A 83 -5.26 7.54 1.66
CA ALA A 83 -5.13 9.00 1.75
C ALA A 83 -5.10 9.67 0.37
N LEU A 84 -4.40 9.08 -0.60
CA LEU A 84 -4.36 9.58 -1.98
C LEU A 84 -5.71 9.37 -2.69
N ASN A 85 -6.37 8.23 -2.49
CA ASN A 85 -7.72 8.00 -3.00
C ASN A 85 -8.68 9.09 -2.55
N ASP A 86 -8.68 9.43 -1.26
CA ASP A 86 -9.52 10.48 -0.70
C ASP A 86 -9.12 11.87 -1.23
N PHE A 87 -7.81 12.15 -1.30
CA PHE A 87 -7.29 13.42 -1.83
C PHE A 87 -7.68 13.66 -3.30
N TYR A 88 -7.69 12.61 -4.11
CA TYR A 88 -8.10 12.69 -5.51
C TYR A 88 -9.62 12.59 -5.69
N GLY A 89 -10.37 12.13 -4.70
CA GLY A 89 -11.83 11.94 -4.75
C GLY A 89 -12.25 10.80 -5.68
N LEU A 90 -11.50 9.68 -5.69
CA LEU A 90 -11.70 8.61 -6.67
C LEU A 90 -12.68 7.52 -6.24
N GLU A 91 -13.01 7.42 -4.95
CA GLU A 91 -13.94 6.43 -4.39
C GLU A 91 -13.63 4.97 -4.81
N LEU A 92 -12.34 4.61 -4.85
CA LEU A 92 -11.91 3.28 -5.25
C LEU A 92 -12.44 2.20 -4.29
N SER A 93 -12.82 1.06 -4.84
CA SER A 93 -13.22 -0.10 -4.05
C SER A 93 -12.06 -0.63 -3.20
N ASN A 94 -12.37 -1.33 -2.11
CA ASN A 94 -11.37 -2.01 -1.30
C ASN A 94 -10.47 -2.95 -2.12
N LEU A 95 -11.03 -3.61 -3.13
CA LEU A 95 -10.25 -4.47 -4.03
C LEU A 95 -9.22 -3.69 -4.83
N TYR A 96 -9.55 -2.49 -5.32
CA TYR A 96 -8.59 -1.64 -6.05
C TYR A 96 -7.52 -1.09 -5.11
N ILE A 97 -7.89 -0.65 -3.91
CA ILE A 97 -6.94 -0.21 -2.87
C ILE A 97 -5.99 -1.36 -2.51
N TYR A 98 -6.50 -2.58 -2.33
CA TYR A 98 -5.70 -3.78 -2.11
C TYR A 98 -4.70 -4.01 -3.25
N LYS A 99 -5.18 -4.04 -4.49
CA LYS A 99 -4.32 -4.28 -5.67
C LYS A 99 -3.25 -3.22 -5.83
N LEU A 100 -3.55 -1.93 -5.64
CA LEU A 100 -2.56 -0.85 -5.65
C LEU A 100 -1.47 -1.03 -4.58
N ALA A 101 -1.87 -1.37 -3.35
CA ALA A 101 -0.92 -1.61 -2.26
C ALA A 101 -0.05 -2.86 -2.53
N VAL A 102 -0.63 -3.90 -3.13
CA VAL A 102 0.11 -5.11 -3.54
C VAL A 102 1.11 -4.80 -4.66
N ILE A 103 0.71 -4.06 -5.69
CA ILE A 103 1.62 -3.63 -6.77
C ILE A 103 2.81 -2.85 -6.18
N ALA A 104 2.57 -1.93 -5.24
CA ALA A 104 3.63 -1.20 -4.56
C ALA A 104 4.54 -2.13 -3.75
N ASN A 105 3.98 -3.12 -3.03
CA ASN A 105 4.74 -4.12 -2.29
C ASN A 105 5.62 -4.99 -3.21
N MET A 106 5.09 -5.42 -4.36
CA MET A 106 5.82 -6.21 -5.35
C MET A 106 6.98 -5.41 -5.97
N LYS A 107 6.83 -4.10 -6.23
CA LYS A 107 7.91 -3.23 -6.69
C LYS A 107 9.05 -3.11 -5.67
N LEU A 108 8.79 -3.29 -4.40
CA LEU A 108 9.80 -3.36 -3.33
C LEU A 108 10.45 -4.74 -3.22
N GLN A 109 10.17 -5.66 -4.16
CA GLN A 109 10.68 -7.03 -4.18
C GLN A 109 10.33 -7.84 -2.92
N SER A 110 9.22 -7.52 -2.28
CA SER A 110 8.71 -8.28 -1.15
C SER A 110 7.91 -9.47 -1.65
N LEU A 111 8.48 -10.67 -1.51
CA LEU A 111 7.76 -11.93 -1.72
C LEU A 111 6.96 -12.23 -0.45
N SER A 112 5.69 -11.91 -0.45
CA SER A 112 4.78 -12.20 0.67
C SER A 112 3.42 -12.63 0.12
N SER A 113 2.64 -13.32 0.94
CA SER A 113 1.26 -13.69 0.57
C SER A 113 0.34 -12.47 0.43
N CYS A 114 0.76 -11.29 0.89
CA CYS A 114 -0.04 -10.05 0.92
C CYS A 114 -1.34 -10.16 1.74
N GLY A 115 -1.46 -11.14 2.62
CA GLY A 115 -2.60 -11.28 3.53
C GLY A 115 -2.67 -10.15 4.56
N ASP A 116 -1.53 -9.63 5.00
CA ASP A 116 -1.41 -8.46 5.87
C ASP A 116 -1.94 -7.19 5.19
N ILE A 117 -1.72 -7.04 3.89
CA ILE A 117 -2.30 -5.96 3.07
C ILE A 117 -3.82 -6.12 3.00
N ALA A 118 -4.33 -7.34 2.76
CA ALA A 118 -5.76 -7.60 2.74
C ALA A 118 -6.43 -7.22 4.06
N VAL A 119 -5.87 -7.64 5.20
CA VAL A 119 -6.39 -7.28 6.53
C VAL A 119 -6.32 -5.77 6.78
N SER A 120 -5.27 -5.09 6.33
CA SER A 120 -5.13 -3.63 6.47
C SER A 120 -6.18 -2.85 5.65
N VAL A 121 -6.67 -3.43 4.54
CA VAL A 121 -7.70 -2.81 3.68
C VAL A 121 -9.10 -3.08 4.20
N TYR A 122 -9.43 -4.36 4.45
CA TYR A 122 -10.78 -4.82 4.73
C TYR A 122 -11.13 -4.81 6.22
N SER A 123 -10.10 -4.92 7.08
CA SER A 123 -10.24 -5.06 8.52
C SER A 123 -11.01 -6.33 8.95
N GLY A 124 -10.89 -6.72 10.22
CA GLY A 124 -11.63 -7.85 10.77
C GLY A 124 -11.13 -9.22 10.30
N TRP A 125 -12.04 -10.17 10.17
CA TRP A 125 -11.76 -11.55 9.77
C TRP A 125 -11.97 -11.74 8.27
N LEU A 126 -11.03 -12.43 7.63
CA LEU A 126 -11.05 -12.66 6.18
C LEU A 126 -10.80 -14.13 5.87
N ALA A 127 -11.56 -14.70 4.92
CA ALA A 127 -11.09 -15.83 4.13
C ALA A 127 -10.23 -15.27 3.00
N TYR A 128 -8.98 -15.71 2.94
CA TYR A 128 -8.01 -15.16 2.01
C TYR A 128 -7.22 -16.27 1.30
N SER A 129 -7.15 -16.16 -0.04
CA SER A 129 -6.20 -16.89 -0.86
C SER A 129 -5.36 -15.90 -1.65
N THR A 130 -4.04 -16.14 -1.70
CA THR A 130 -3.14 -15.31 -2.48
C THR A 130 -3.33 -15.53 -3.99
N PHE A 131 -2.85 -14.59 -4.76
CA PHE A 131 -2.91 -14.57 -6.22
C PHE A 131 -1.67 -15.22 -6.86
N ASP A 132 -1.73 -15.46 -8.16
CA ASP A 132 -0.58 -15.87 -8.97
C ASP A 132 0.38 -14.68 -9.14
N HIS A 133 1.50 -14.71 -8.41
CA HIS A 133 2.50 -13.64 -8.39
C HIS A 133 3.18 -13.45 -9.74
N ASP A 134 3.48 -14.53 -10.44
CA ASP A 134 4.18 -14.47 -11.74
C ASP A 134 3.26 -13.86 -12.80
N TRP A 135 1.98 -14.23 -12.78
CA TRP A 135 1.00 -13.63 -13.65
C TRP A 135 0.84 -12.12 -13.41
N VAL A 136 0.69 -11.68 -12.15
CA VAL A 136 0.55 -10.26 -11.83
C VAL A 136 1.81 -9.50 -12.24
N LYS A 137 2.99 -10.05 -11.96
CA LYS A 137 4.27 -9.45 -12.37
C LYS A 137 4.34 -9.26 -13.89
N GLN A 138 3.98 -10.26 -14.66
CA GLN A 138 3.92 -10.18 -16.13
C GLN A 138 2.95 -9.06 -16.56
N GLN A 139 1.77 -8.99 -15.96
CA GLN A 139 0.80 -7.93 -16.30
C GLN A 139 1.34 -6.53 -16.00
N MET A 140 2.06 -6.34 -14.90
CA MET A 140 2.70 -5.06 -14.55
C MET A 140 3.78 -4.63 -15.55
N GLU A 141 4.40 -5.58 -16.25
CA GLU A 141 5.42 -5.30 -17.27
C GLU A 141 4.78 -5.00 -18.65
N GLU A 142 3.61 -5.57 -18.94
CA GLU A 142 2.99 -5.54 -20.27
C GLU A 142 1.89 -4.49 -20.41
N THR A 143 1.27 -4.03 -19.31
CA THR A 143 0.07 -3.19 -19.37
C THR A 143 0.14 -2.03 -18.37
N SER A 144 -0.83 -1.10 -18.47
CA SER A 144 -0.93 0.02 -17.51
C SER A 144 -1.39 -0.45 -16.13
N VAL A 145 -1.14 0.38 -15.10
CA VAL A 145 -1.62 0.08 -13.74
C VAL A 145 -3.14 -0.06 -13.72
N ASN A 146 -3.88 0.79 -14.42
CA ASN A 146 -5.34 0.68 -14.51
C ASN A 146 -5.79 -0.66 -15.09
N ASP A 147 -5.15 -1.11 -16.19
CA ASP A 147 -5.48 -2.39 -16.82
C ASP A 147 -5.23 -3.57 -15.86
N VAL A 148 -4.14 -3.52 -15.09
CA VAL A 148 -3.84 -4.55 -14.06
C VAL A 148 -4.92 -4.59 -12.98
N LEU A 149 -5.43 -3.41 -12.55
CA LEU A 149 -6.48 -3.34 -11.54
C LEU A 149 -7.81 -3.93 -12.02
N GLU A 150 -8.16 -3.72 -13.30
CA GLU A 150 -9.42 -4.20 -13.87
C GLU A 150 -9.46 -5.70 -14.10
N LYS A 151 -8.30 -6.33 -14.30
CA LYS A 151 -8.23 -7.78 -14.53
C LYS A 151 -8.55 -8.58 -13.27
N ASN A 152 -9.15 -9.75 -13.45
CA ASN A 152 -9.25 -10.74 -12.38
C ASN A 152 -7.88 -11.37 -12.16
N TRP A 153 -7.37 -11.31 -10.92
CA TRP A 153 -6.09 -11.92 -10.56
C TRP A 153 -6.28 -13.41 -10.26
N PRO A 154 -5.63 -14.32 -11.01
CA PRO A 154 -5.77 -15.76 -10.79
C PRO A 154 -5.42 -16.15 -9.35
N GLY A 155 -6.28 -16.95 -8.72
CA GLY A 155 -6.09 -17.45 -7.36
C GLY A 155 -6.52 -16.48 -6.26
N LEU A 156 -6.65 -15.17 -6.53
CA LEU A 156 -7.04 -14.20 -5.52
C LEU A 156 -8.47 -14.44 -5.03
N HIS A 157 -8.61 -14.62 -3.72
CA HIS A 157 -9.90 -14.66 -3.05
C HIS A 157 -9.82 -13.84 -1.76
N ILE A 158 -10.76 -12.91 -1.57
CA ILE A 158 -10.88 -12.09 -0.37
C ILE A 158 -12.37 -12.02 0.00
N GLU A 159 -12.72 -12.61 1.13
CA GLU A 159 -14.10 -12.63 1.62
C GLU A 159 -14.10 -12.19 3.10
N PRO A 160 -14.76 -11.06 3.43
CA PRO A 160 -14.97 -10.67 4.82
C PRO A 160 -15.86 -11.68 5.55
N LEU A 161 -15.43 -12.09 6.73
CA LEU A 161 -16.14 -13.01 7.59
C LEU A 161 -16.62 -12.32 8.86
N GLN A 162 -17.69 -12.85 9.47
CA GLN A 162 -18.08 -12.44 10.82
C GLN A 162 -17.08 -12.99 11.83
N ALA A 163 -16.69 -12.16 12.80
CA ALA A 163 -15.86 -12.61 13.90
C ALA A 163 -16.61 -13.71 14.70
N PRO A 164 -15.93 -14.80 15.08
CA PRO A 164 -16.54 -15.80 15.96
C PRO A 164 -16.94 -15.20 17.32
N GLU A 165 -18.12 -15.51 17.81
CA GLU A 165 -18.69 -14.98 19.05
C GLU A 165 -17.90 -15.52 20.22
N ASN A 166 -17.09 -15.82 20.64
CA ASN A 166 -16.38 -16.33 21.84
C ASN A 166 -14.91 -16.70 21.55
N MET A 167 -14.24 -15.94 20.68
CA MET A 167 -12.81 -16.10 20.46
C MET A 167 -12.06 -14.86 20.93
N GLU A 168 -10.98 -15.09 21.68
CA GLU A 168 -9.99 -14.09 22.00
C GLU A 168 -8.69 -14.40 21.22
N VAL A 169 -8.12 -13.39 20.59
CA VAL A 169 -6.81 -13.49 19.93
C VAL A 169 -5.75 -13.05 20.92
N LEU A 170 -4.90 -13.97 21.37
CA LEU A 170 -3.75 -13.67 22.20
C LEU A 170 -2.52 -13.57 21.32
N ILE A 171 -1.80 -12.46 21.43
CA ILE A 171 -0.53 -12.22 20.74
C ILE A 171 0.57 -12.22 21.80
N GLY A 172 1.47 -13.18 21.72
CA GLY A 172 2.62 -13.33 22.62
C GLY A 172 3.92 -12.81 22.01
#